data_5da85da3b505dc7fad96737154311b7e
#
_entry.id   5da85da3b505dc7fad96737154311b7e
#
_cell.length_a   1.000
_cell.length_b   1.000
_cell.length_c   1.000
_cell.angle_alpha   90.00
_cell.angle_beta   90.00
_cell.angle_gamma   90.00
#
_symmetry.space_group_name_H-M   'P 1'
#
loop_
_entity.id
_entity.type
_entity.pdbx_description
1 polymer ?
#
loop_
_entity_poly.entity_id
_entity_poly.type
_entity_poly.pdbx_seq_one_letter_code
_entity_poly.pdbx_strand_id
1 'polypeptide(L)'
;MQTDYTQTIIDTINKIFSMLFSSLDLSIYSLLDKTVFINSSIVNDRFFSLAFNSSFGLSIIANALLAGFLIYYCFKLYMAPFSGSYVEKPYQFLTKVLIIAICISFSQFLCSEFLSIIDILTDILKSFGMQLTGKEISFNTLLSSSTYVIENSNNFNFFSFDGILKSFFSFGLINLLFSYSIRYILIKILILLFPFALLSLVTTSTSWIFKSWFRTFFSLIFVQIFIIFVLILLFSLNINTSDIFSQISYISTIFILTKSNSYIKELLGGISTDLNYNILNFKNLFK
;
A
#
# COMPACT_ATOMS: atom_id res chain seq x y z
N MET A 1 40.38 21.50 -29.58
CA MET A 1 40.49 20.10 -29.10
C MET A 1 39.87 19.88 -27.71
N GLN A 2 39.97 20.78 -26.74
CA GLN A 2 39.35 20.60 -25.41
C GLN A 2 37.83 20.64 -25.42
N THR A 3 37.20 21.39 -26.31
CA THR A 3 35.73 21.46 -26.45
C THR A 3 35.10 20.16 -26.91
N ASP A 4 35.84 19.34 -27.66
CA ASP A 4 35.34 18.09 -28.22
C ASP A 4 35.20 16.98 -27.15
N TYR A 5 36.16 16.89 -26.21
CA TYR A 5 36.10 15.92 -25.12
C TYR A 5 34.98 16.22 -24.13
N THR A 6 34.76 17.52 -23.81
CA THR A 6 33.67 17.93 -22.88
C THR A 6 32.32 17.61 -23.46
N GLN A 7 32.10 17.90 -24.75
CA GLN A 7 30.86 17.59 -25.44
C GLN A 7 30.61 16.09 -25.50
N THR A 8 31.63 15.29 -25.83
CA THR A 8 31.54 13.82 -25.86
C THR A 8 31.18 13.23 -24.50
N ILE A 9 31.71 13.80 -23.40
CA ILE A 9 31.35 13.37 -22.04
C ILE A 9 29.88 13.71 -21.74
N ILE A 10 29.43 14.92 -22.05
CA ILE A 10 28.04 15.36 -21.86
C ILE A 10 27.08 14.47 -22.64
N ASP A 11 27.38 14.18 -23.90
CA ASP A 11 26.55 13.32 -24.76
C ASP A 11 26.50 11.87 -24.25
N THR A 12 27.62 11.36 -23.74
CA THR A 12 27.66 10.03 -23.13
C THR A 12 26.84 9.97 -21.85
N ILE A 13 26.94 10.98 -20.98
CA ILE A 13 26.12 11.08 -19.77
C ILE A 13 24.65 11.15 -20.13
N ASN A 14 24.27 12.02 -21.07
CA ASN A 14 22.90 12.16 -21.54
C ASN A 14 22.33 10.83 -22.07
N LYS A 15 23.12 10.09 -22.85
CA LYS A 15 22.74 8.81 -23.40
C LYS A 15 22.52 7.74 -22.31
N ILE A 16 23.41 7.67 -21.33
CA ILE A 16 23.27 6.74 -20.20
C ILE A 16 22.00 7.04 -19.41
N PHE A 17 21.77 8.29 -19.02
CA PHE A 17 20.59 8.67 -18.25
C PHE A 17 19.32 8.48 -19.06
N SER A 18 19.29 8.85 -20.33
CA SER A 18 18.10 8.64 -21.18
C SER A 18 17.74 7.16 -21.31
N MET A 19 18.74 6.28 -21.49
CA MET A 19 18.51 4.82 -21.56
C MET A 19 17.99 4.27 -20.24
N LEU A 20 18.55 4.69 -19.11
CA LEU A 20 18.10 4.27 -17.79
C LEU A 20 16.65 4.69 -17.53
N PHE A 21 16.35 5.98 -17.73
CA PHE A 21 15.02 6.49 -17.42
C PHE A 21 13.95 5.97 -18.39
N SER A 22 14.21 5.87 -19.68
CA SER A 22 13.24 5.35 -20.63
C SER A 22 12.89 3.88 -20.38
N SER A 23 13.87 3.05 -20.01
CA SER A 23 13.61 1.65 -19.69
C SER A 23 12.86 1.48 -18.37
N LEU A 24 13.16 2.32 -17.37
CA LEU A 24 12.47 2.30 -16.07
C LEU A 24 11.02 2.77 -16.20
N ASP A 25 10.78 3.86 -16.91
CA ASP A 25 9.44 4.44 -17.03
C ASP A 25 8.44 3.45 -17.64
N LEU A 26 8.76 2.78 -18.75
CA LEU A 26 7.88 1.80 -19.39
C LEU A 26 7.51 0.62 -18.48
N SER A 27 8.45 0.15 -17.66
CA SER A 27 8.22 -0.97 -16.75
C SER A 27 7.41 -0.57 -15.51
N ILE A 28 7.65 0.63 -15.00
CA ILE A 28 7.09 1.13 -13.73
C ILE A 28 5.57 1.30 -13.83
N TYR A 29 5.04 1.86 -14.92
CA TYR A 29 3.61 2.16 -15.03
C TYR A 29 2.73 0.92 -14.99
N SER A 30 3.13 -0.14 -15.68
CA SER A 30 2.38 -1.41 -15.65
C SER A 30 2.41 -2.08 -14.27
N LEU A 31 3.49 -1.88 -13.51
CA LEU A 31 3.63 -2.38 -12.14
C LEU A 31 2.87 -1.51 -11.14
N LEU A 32 2.84 -0.18 -11.35
CA LEU A 32 2.10 0.73 -10.48
C LEU A 32 0.61 0.42 -10.45
N ASP A 33 -0.04 0.24 -11.59
CA ASP A 33 -1.47 -0.10 -11.62
C ASP A 33 -1.77 -1.38 -10.83
N LYS A 34 -0.89 -2.40 -10.92
CA LYS A 34 -1.03 -3.66 -10.18
C LYS A 34 -0.77 -3.54 -8.67
N THR A 35 0.16 -2.67 -8.27
CA THR A 35 0.54 -2.51 -6.86
C THR A 35 -0.34 -1.50 -6.12
N VAL A 36 -0.89 -0.53 -6.84
CA VAL A 36 -1.75 0.51 -6.30
C VAL A 36 -3.19 0.03 -6.19
N PHE A 37 -3.76 -0.55 -7.24
CA PHE A 37 -5.14 -1.02 -7.23
C PHE A 37 -5.17 -2.50 -6.82
N ILE A 38 -5.24 -2.70 -5.52
CA ILE A 38 -5.30 -4.03 -4.91
C ILE A 38 -6.74 -4.51 -4.97
N ASN A 39 -6.97 -5.65 -5.59
CA ASN A 39 -8.28 -6.26 -5.74
C ASN A 39 -8.44 -7.55 -4.92
N SER A 40 -9.66 -8.05 -4.82
CA SER A 40 -10.01 -9.26 -4.07
C SER A 40 -9.31 -10.53 -4.58
N SER A 41 -8.86 -10.55 -5.84
CA SER A 41 -8.14 -11.69 -6.44
C SER A 41 -6.83 -12.03 -5.70
N ILE A 42 -6.28 -11.09 -4.94
CA ILE A 42 -5.08 -11.30 -4.10
C ILE A 42 -5.26 -12.44 -3.09
N VAL A 43 -6.48 -12.60 -2.55
CA VAL A 43 -6.80 -13.63 -1.55
C VAL A 43 -6.99 -15.00 -2.19
N ASN A 44 -7.24 -15.04 -3.50
CA ASN A 44 -7.43 -16.26 -4.28
C ASN A 44 -6.12 -16.88 -4.79
N ASP A 45 -4.98 -16.25 -4.52
CA ASP A 45 -3.67 -16.80 -4.84
C ASP A 45 -3.48 -18.19 -4.16
N ARG A 46 -2.81 -19.11 -4.86
CA ARG A 46 -2.49 -20.45 -4.33
C ARG A 46 -1.81 -20.40 -2.96
N PHE A 47 -1.01 -19.38 -2.72
CA PHE A 47 -0.35 -19.17 -1.44
C PHE A 47 -1.37 -19.00 -0.30
N PHE A 48 -2.39 -18.14 -0.48
CA PHE A 48 -3.42 -17.92 0.53
C PHE A 48 -4.34 -19.13 0.70
N SER A 49 -4.69 -19.82 -0.39
CA SER A 49 -5.50 -21.03 -0.30
C SER A 49 -4.81 -22.11 0.53
N LEU A 50 -3.48 -22.23 0.45
CA LEU A 50 -2.70 -23.12 1.30
C LEU A 50 -2.57 -22.61 2.73
N ALA A 51 -2.35 -21.30 2.91
CA ALA A 51 -2.19 -20.69 4.23
C ALA A 51 -3.49 -20.76 5.07
N PHE A 52 -4.65 -20.66 4.44
CA PHE A 52 -5.97 -20.77 5.09
C PHE A 52 -6.59 -22.15 5.01
N ASN A 53 -5.88 -23.15 4.46
CA ASN A 53 -6.38 -24.52 4.36
C ASN A 53 -6.81 -25.05 5.73
N SER A 54 -8.01 -25.67 5.77
CA SER A 54 -8.59 -26.22 6.99
C SER A 54 -7.81 -27.42 7.56
N SER A 55 -6.93 -28.06 6.78
CA SER A 55 -6.16 -29.23 7.23
C SER A 55 -4.77 -28.92 7.77
N PHE A 56 -4.10 -27.85 7.31
CA PHE A 56 -2.71 -27.52 7.70
C PHE A 56 -2.43 -26.00 7.78
N GLY A 57 -3.47 -25.17 7.68
CA GLY A 57 -3.29 -23.72 7.57
C GLY A 57 -3.22 -22.97 8.91
N LEU A 58 -3.00 -21.67 8.82
CA LEU A 58 -2.94 -20.75 9.96
C LEU A 58 -4.24 -20.73 10.79
N SER A 59 -5.38 -21.04 10.17
CA SER A 59 -6.67 -21.13 10.85
C SER A 59 -6.69 -22.27 11.90
N ILE A 60 -6.00 -23.39 11.66
CA ILE A 60 -5.87 -24.46 12.66
C ILE A 60 -5.02 -24.04 13.83
N ILE A 61 -3.90 -23.36 13.55
CA ILE A 61 -3.04 -22.84 14.61
C ILE A 61 -3.83 -21.85 15.49
N ALA A 62 -4.60 -20.97 14.86
CA ALA A 62 -5.45 -20.03 15.59
C ALA A 62 -6.54 -20.74 16.42
N ASN A 63 -7.16 -21.78 15.88
CA ASN A 63 -8.14 -22.60 16.61
C ASN A 63 -7.51 -23.42 17.75
N ALA A 64 -6.29 -23.93 17.57
CA ALA A 64 -5.54 -24.60 18.64
C ALA A 64 -5.20 -23.62 19.79
N LEU A 65 -4.79 -22.39 19.45
CA LEU A 65 -4.58 -21.34 20.44
C LEU A 65 -5.88 -20.93 21.14
N LEU A 66 -7.01 -20.95 20.43
CA LEU A 66 -8.34 -20.70 21.03
C LEU A 66 -8.65 -21.73 22.15
N ALA A 67 -8.32 -23.02 21.95
CA ALA A 67 -8.42 -24.04 22.99
C ALA A 67 -7.54 -23.69 24.20
N GLY A 68 -6.35 -23.15 23.97
CA GLY A 68 -5.49 -22.62 25.04
C GLY A 68 -6.16 -21.51 25.86
N PHE A 69 -6.88 -20.59 25.20
CA PHE A 69 -7.65 -19.57 25.90
C PHE A 69 -8.80 -20.13 26.73
N LEU A 70 -9.45 -21.20 26.26
CA LEU A 70 -10.46 -21.93 27.07
C LEU A 70 -9.85 -22.50 28.34
N ILE A 71 -8.72 -23.16 28.24
CA ILE A 71 -7.99 -23.72 29.40
C ILE A 71 -7.60 -22.58 30.36
N TYR A 72 -7.03 -21.49 29.84
CA TYR A 72 -6.71 -20.31 30.64
C TYR A 72 -7.93 -19.74 31.38
N TYR A 73 -9.08 -19.67 30.71
CA TYR A 73 -10.33 -19.22 31.33
C TYR A 73 -10.79 -20.15 32.44
N CYS A 74 -10.71 -21.49 32.27
CA CYS A 74 -11.03 -22.45 33.33
C CYS A 74 -10.15 -22.27 34.57
N PHE A 75 -8.85 -22.06 34.39
CA PHE A 75 -7.95 -21.75 35.50
C PHE A 75 -8.33 -20.41 36.19
N LYS A 76 -8.64 -19.38 35.42
CA LYS A 76 -9.06 -18.09 35.96
C LYS A 76 -10.36 -18.21 36.75
N LEU A 77 -11.32 -19.01 36.27
CA LEU A 77 -12.57 -19.27 36.95
C LEU A 77 -12.36 -20.02 38.28
N TYR A 78 -11.46 -21.01 38.26
CA TYR A 78 -11.10 -21.78 39.47
C TYR A 78 -10.42 -20.91 40.52
N MET A 79 -9.53 -19.98 40.10
CA MET A 79 -8.78 -19.11 41.03
C MET A 79 -9.57 -17.88 41.48
N ALA A 80 -10.71 -17.56 40.82
CA ALA A 80 -11.50 -16.36 41.13
C ALA A 80 -11.96 -16.25 42.59
N PRO A 81 -12.43 -17.33 43.26
CA PRO A 81 -12.82 -17.26 44.66
C PRO A 81 -11.67 -16.90 45.61
N PHE A 82 -10.43 -17.29 45.26
CA PHE A 82 -9.24 -17.07 46.07
C PHE A 82 -8.62 -15.69 45.86
N SER A 83 -8.74 -15.15 44.63
CA SER A 83 -8.12 -13.87 44.24
C SER A 83 -9.07 -12.67 44.35
N GLY A 84 -10.38 -12.88 44.56
CA GLY A 84 -11.39 -11.81 44.53
C GLY A 84 -11.51 -11.11 43.17
N SER A 85 -10.90 -11.70 42.11
CA SER A 85 -10.89 -11.08 40.76
C SER A 85 -12.23 -11.29 40.06
N TYR A 86 -12.67 -10.24 39.35
CA TYR A 86 -13.86 -10.36 38.50
C TYR A 86 -13.58 -11.27 37.30
N VAL A 87 -14.42 -12.24 37.08
CA VAL A 87 -14.40 -13.14 35.92
C VAL A 87 -15.72 -13.03 35.16
N GLU A 88 -15.64 -12.93 33.83
CA GLU A 88 -16.83 -12.93 32.98
C GLU A 88 -17.68 -14.20 33.23
N LYS A 89 -19.00 -14.10 33.12
CA LYS A 89 -19.89 -15.25 33.29
C LYS A 89 -19.56 -16.33 32.23
N PRO A 90 -19.53 -17.63 32.61
CA PRO A 90 -19.14 -18.72 31.71
C PRO A 90 -19.91 -18.73 30.38
N TYR A 91 -21.21 -18.47 30.43
CA TYR A 91 -22.06 -18.39 29.26
C TYR A 91 -21.61 -17.30 28.26
N GLN A 92 -21.31 -16.10 28.77
CA GLN A 92 -20.86 -14.97 27.92
C GLN A 92 -19.51 -15.26 27.26
N PHE A 93 -18.59 -15.86 28.03
CA PHE A 93 -17.29 -16.25 27.50
C PHE A 93 -17.40 -17.32 26.42
N LEU A 94 -18.17 -18.40 26.67
CA LEU A 94 -18.35 -19.49 25.71
C LEU A 94 -19.02 -19.01 24.42
N THR A 95 -20.05 -18.15 24.50
CA THR A 95 -20.68 -17.57 23.31
C THR A 95 -19.68 -16.76 22.50
N LYS A 96 -18.86 -15.94 23.16
CA LYS A 96 -17.79 -15.15 22.51
C LYS A 96 -16.78 -16.04 21.82
N VAL A 97 -16.29 -17.09 22.49
CA VAL A 97 -15.35 -18.08 21.92
C VAL A 97 -15.93 -18.77 20.69
N LEU A 98 -17.21 -19.18 20.75
CA LEU A 98 -17.88 -19.85 19.64
C LEU A 98 -17.97 -18.93 18.41
N ILE A 99 -18.37 -17.68 18.59
CA ILE A 99 -18.43 -16.69 17.49
C ILE A 99 -17.05 -16.50 16.88
N ILE A 100 -16.02 -16.34 17.71
CA ILE A 100 -14.64 -16.13 17.24
C ILE A 100 -14.12 -17.36 16.50
N ALA A 101 -14.42 -18.59 16.96
CA ALA A 101 -14.05 -19.83 16.27
C ALA A 101 -14.65 -19.89 14.85
N ILE A 102 -15.92 -19.51 14.71
CA ILE A 102 -16.58 -19.41 13.40
C ILE A 102 -15.89 -18.35 12.53
N CYS A 103 -15.65 -17.16 13.07
CA CYS A 103 -14.95 -16.10 12.32
C CYS A 103 -13.54 -16.50 11.88
N ILE A 104 -12.79 -17.21 12.71
CA ILE A 104 -11.46 -17.74 12.35
C ILE A 104 -11.56 -18.74 11.19
N SER A 105 -12.55 -19.64 11.22
CA SER A 105 -12.76 -20.63 10.15
C SER A 105 -13.14 -19.97 8.82
N PHE A 106 -13.85 -18.86 8.85
CA PHE A 106 -14.25 -18.07 7.68
C PHE A 106 -13.33 -16.87 7.39
N SER A 107 -12.15 -16.81 8.01
CA SER A 107 -11.27 -15.63 7.91
C SER A 107 -10.87 -15.27 6.49
N GLN A 108 -10.58 -16.26 5.62
CA GLN A 108 -10.27 -16.00 4.20
C GLN A 108 -11.45 -15.34 3.48
N PHE A 109 -12.65 -15.88 3.67
CA PHE A 109 -13.88 -15.35 3.07
C PHE A 109 -14.14 -13.91 3.55
N LEU A 110 -14.02 -13.64 4.86
CA LEU A 110 -14.21 -12.30 5.41
C LEU A 110 -13.21 -11.29 4.81
N CYS A 111 -11.94 -11.67 4.68
CA CYS A 111 -10.95 -10.80 4.02
C CYS A 111 -11.28 -10.54 2.55
N SER A 112 -11.73 -11.57 1.80
CA SER A 112 -12.10 -11.39 0.39
C SER A 112 -13.29 -10.45 0.23
N GLU A 113 -14.29 -10.55 1.11
CA GLU A 113 -15.44 -9.65 1.10
C GLU A 113 -15.07 -8.20 1.42
N PHE A 114 -14.19 -7.98 2.41
CA PHE A 114 -13.69 -6.62 2.69
C PHE A 114 -12.97 -6.01 1.48
N LEU A 115 -12.13 -6.78 0.80
CA LEU A 115 -11.45 -6.30 -0.40
C LEU A 115 -12.44 -6.07 -1.54
N SER A 116 -13.44 -6.94 -1.72
CA SER A 116 -14.47 -6.80 -2.75
C SER A 116 -15.28 -5.53 -2.60
N ILE A 117 -15.62 -5.13 -1.37
CA ILE A 117 -16.29 -3.85 -1.09
C ILE A 117 -15.41 -2.67 -1.57
N ILE A 118 -14.12 -2.74 -1.31
CA ILE A 118 -13.18 -1.69 -1.73
C ILE A 118 -13.00 -1.68 -3.26
N ASP A 119 -13.02 -2.84 -3.92
CA ASP A 119 -12.99 -2.94 -5.38
C ASP A 119 -14.18 -2.21 -6.00
N ILE A 120 -15.38 -2.51 -5.52
CA ILE A 120 -16.61 -1.87 -5.98
C ILE A 120 -16.52 -0.35 -5.80
N LEU A 121 -16.05 0.12 -4.64
CA LEU A 121 -15.87 1.53 -4.38
C LEU A 121 -14.83 2.17 -5.31
N THR A 122 -13.73 1.47 -5.56
CA THR A 122 -12.67 1.88 -6.49
C THR A 122 -13.21 2.02 -7.91
N ASP A 123 -13.99 1.06 -8.39
CA ASP A 123 -14.59 1.07 -9.74
C ASP A 123 -15.64 2.18 -9.91
N ILE A 124 -16.45 2.42 -8.89
CA ILE A 124 -17.39 3.54 -8.88
C ILE A 124 -16.64 4.88 -8.98
N LEU A 125 -15.59 5.06 -8.20
CA LEU A 125 -14.79 6.29 -8.23
C LEU A 125 -14.03 6.47 -9.54
N LYS A 126 -13.50 5.41 -10.13
CA LYS A 126 -12.87 5.46 -11.46
C LYS A 126 -13.87 5.83 -12.54
N SER A 127 -15.08 5.24 -12.52
CA SER A 127 -16.15 5.57 -13.48
C SER A 127 -16.61 7.02 -13.34
N PHE A 128 -16.76 7.52 -12.11
CA PHE A 128 -17.04 8.91 -11.83
C PHE A 128 -15.93 9.83 -12.37
N GLY A 129 -14.67 9.49 -12.11
CA GLY A 129 -13.52 10.23 -12.63
C GLY A 129 -13.48 10.25 -14.16
N MET A 130 -13.79 9.13 -14.81
CA MET A 130 -13.89 9.05 -16.27
C MET A 130 -14.98 9.96 -16.83
N GLN A 131 -16.14 10.03 -16.19
CA GLN A 131 -17.21 10.95 -16.59
C GLN A 131 -16.82 12.42 -16.46
N LEU A 132 -16.07 12.79 -15.43
CA LEU A 132 -15.62 14.16 -15.21
C LEU A 132 -14.48 14.59 -16.15
N THR A 133 -13.52 13.70 -16.39
CA THR A 133 -12.26 14.05 -17.06
C THR A 133 -12.22 13.59 -18.52
N GLY A 134 -13.13 12.70 -18.92
CA GLY A 134 -13.11 12.04 -20.23
C GLY A 134 -11.93 11.08 -20.44
N LYS A 135 -11.17 10.79 -19.37
CA LYS A 135 -9.98 9.92 -19.40
C LYS A 135 -10.13 8.78 -18.40
N GLU A 136 -9.57 7.63 -18.73
CA GLU A 136 -9.49 6.51 -17.79
C GLU A 136 -8.56 6.87 -16.62
N ILE A 137 -9.03 6.58 -15.40
CA ILE A 137 -8.25 6.86 -14.17
C ILE A 137 -7.28 5.69 -13.91
N SER A 138 -6.08 5.79 -14.51
CA SER A 138 -5.01 4.80 -14.39
C SER A 138 -3.63 5.48 -14.49
N PHE A 139 -2.59 4.80 -14.01
CA PHE A 139 -1.21 5.27 -14.21
C PHE A 139 -0.79 5.14 -15.67
N ASN A 140 -1.32 4.16 -16.43
CA ASN A 140 -1.07 4.06 -17.86
C ASN A 140 -1.59 5.28 -18.63
N THR A 141 -2.76 5.80 -18.27
CA THR A 141 -3.30 7.04 -18.86
C THR A 141 -2.45 8.26 -18.46
N LEU A 142 -1.93 8.26 -17.24
CA LEU A 142 -0.99 9.29 -16.79
C LEU A 142 0.26 9.30 -17.66
N LEU A 143 0.80 8.15 -18.04
CA LEU A 143 1.93 7.99 -18.95
C LEU A 143 1.60 8.55 -20.33
N SER A 144 0.49 8.10 -20.94
CA SER A 144 0.11 8.50 -22.31
C SER A 144 -0.23 9.99 -22.44
N SER A 145 -0.61 10.64 -21.33
CA SER A 145 -0.89 12.08 -21.26
C SER A 145 0.31 12.93 -20.88
N SER A 146 1.43 12.32 -20.47
CA SER A 146 2.62 13.04 -20.00
C SER A 146 3.67 13.14 -21.08
N THR A 147 4.10 14.36 -21.39
CA THR A 147 5.28 14.65 -22.24
C THR A 147 6.61 14.46 -21.49
N TYR A 148 6.53 14.05 -20.21
CA TYR A 148 7.71 13.87 -19.35
C TYR A 148 8.35 12.49 -19.47
N VAL A 149 7.75 11.59 -20.23
CA VAL A 149 8.36 10.30 -20.54
C VAL A 149 9.48 10.51 -21.54
N ILE A 150 10.63 9.95 -21.25
CA ILE A 150 11.79 10.02 -22.12
C ILE A 150 11.61 8.96 -23.22
N GLU A 151 10.76 9.25 -24.23
CA GLU A 151 10.48 8.32 -25.30
C GLU A 151 11.63 8.15 -26.30
N ASN A 152 12.46 9.17 -26.48
CA ASN A 152 13.57 9.16 -27.44
C ASN A 152 14.87 9.69 -26.83
N SER A 153 15.90 8.85 -26.86
CA SER A 153 17.23 9.16 -26.34
C SER A 153 17.96 10.29 -27.08
N ASN A 154 17.54 10.68 -28.27
CA ASN A 154 18.29 11.56 -29.15
C ASN A 154 18.23 13.05 -28.77
N ASN A 155 17.23 13.49 -28.01
CA ASN A 155 17.03 14.89 -27.63
C ASN A 155 17.06 15.14 -26.11
N PHE A 156 17.44 14.14 -25.31
CA PHE A 156 17.50 14.31 -23.86
C PHE A 156 18.80 15.04 -23.46
N ASN A 157 18.66 16.18 -22.79
CA ASN A 157 19.77 16.90 -22.20
C ASN A 157 19.57 17.01 -20.69
N PHE A 158 20.33 16.24 -19.91
CA PHE A 158 20.25 16.20 -18.45
C PHE A 158 20.50 17.58 -17.81
N PHE A 159 21.35 18.41 -18.40
CA PHE A 159 21.69 19.74 -17.88
C PHE A 159 20.70 20.85 -18.29
N SER A 160 19.69 20.54 -19.11
CA SER A 160 18.59 21.45 -19.40
C SER A 160 17.58 21.46 -18.24
N PHE A 161 16.84 22.56 -18.09
CA PHE A 161 15.75 22.64 -17.09
C PHE A 161 14.74 21.53 -17.28
N ASP A 162 14.32 21.25 -18.51
CA ASP A 162 13.42 20.15 -18.86
C ASP A 162 14.01 18.77 -18.52
N GLY A 163 15.31 18.54 -18.79
CA GLY A 163 16.00 17.31 -18.42
C GLY A 163 16.07 17.08 -16.92
N ILE A 164 16.29 18.14 -16.14
CA ILE A 164 16.27 18.08 -14.68
C ILE A 164 14.87 17.70 -14.19
N LEU A 165 13.81 18.35 -14.72
CA LEU A 165 12.43 18.05 -14.35
C LEU A 165 12.04 16.59 -14.67
N LYS A 166 12.39 16.09 -15.86
CA LYS A 166 12.18 14.70 -16.26
C LYS A 166 12.91 13.71 -15.33
N SER A 167 14.13 14.06 -14.94
CA SER A 167 14.89 13.23 -13.98
C SER A 167 14.22 13.17 -12.62
N PHE A 168 13.75 14.30 -12.07
CA PHE A 168 13.00 14.33 -10.83
C PHE A 168 11.71 13.52 -10.91
N PHE A 169 11.01 13.59 -12.04
CA PHE A 169 9.79 12.81 -12.28
C PHE A 169 10.09 11.31 -12.25
N SER A 170 11.11 10.84 -12.98
CA SER A 170 11.50 9.43 -13.02
C SER A 170 11.93 8.90 -11.64
N PHE A 171 12.73 9.66 -10.88
CA PHE A 171 13.06 9.32 -9.51
C PHE A 171 11.84 9.26 -8.59
N GLY A 172 10.91 10.21 -8.76
CA GLY A 172 9.64 10.21 -8.04
C GLY A 172 8.82 8.94 -8.30
N LEU A 173 8.75 8.49 -9.54
CA LEU A 173 8.06 7.24 -9.93
C LEU A 173 8.72 6.00 -9.32
N ILE A 174 10.04 5.91 -9.31
CA ILE A 174 10.74 4.79 -8.67
C ILE A 174 10.42 4.74 -7.18
N ASN A 175 10.49 5.87 -6.49
CA ASN A 175 10.15 5.97 -5.08
C ASN A 175 8.68 5.61 -4.82
N LEU A 176 7.78 6.05 -5.68
CA LEU A 176 6.37 5.71 -5.64
C LEU A 176 6.17 4.18 -5.78
N LEU A 177 6.83 3.54 -6.75
CA LEU A 177 6.76 2.10 -6.95
C LEU A 177 7.22 1.32 -5.72
N PHE A 178 8.35 1.70 -5.11
CA PHE A 178 8.82 1.06 -3.88
C PHE A 178 7.84 1.23 -2.73
N SER A 179 7.31 2.43 -2.52
CA SER A 179 6.33 2.72 -1.47
C SER A 179 5.08 1.84 -1.61
N TYR A 180 4.54 1.71 -2.81
CA TYR A 180 3.34 0.88 -3.06
C TYR A 180 3.63 -0.61 -3.08
N SER A 181 4.82 -1.03 -3.49
CA SER A 181 5.24 -2.43 -3.37
C SER A 181 5.33 -2.87 -1.91
N ILE A 182 5.88 -2.02 -1.03
CA ILE A 182 5.90 -2.27 0.42
C ILE A 182 4.47 -2.35 0.95
N ARG A 183 3.59 -1.42 0.58
CA ARG A 183 2.17 -1.44 0.96
C ARG A 183 1.49 -2.74 0.52
N TYR A 184 1.70 -3.19 -0.71
CA TYR A 184 1.14 -4.43 -1.25
C TYR A 184 1.56 -5.65 -0.42
N ILE A 185 2.85 -5.76 -0.06
CA ILE A 185 3.37 -6.83 0.78
C ILE A 185 2.78 -6.75 2.19
N LEU A 186 2.69 -5.55 2.78
CA LEU A 186 2.10 -5.37 4.11
C LEU A 186 0.64 -5.80 4.16
N ILE A 187 -0.16 -5.50 3.14
CA ILE A 187 -1.55 -5.96 3.06
C ILE A 187 -1.61 -7.48 3.03
N LYS A 188 -0.76 -8.16 2.25
CA LYS A 188 -0.67 -9.62 2.24
C LYS A 188 -0.32 -10.19 3.62
N ILE A 189 0.63 -9.59 4.32
CA ILE A 189 0.99 -9.99 5.69
C ILE A 189 -0.18 -9.80 6.66
N LEU A 190 -0.89 -8.68 6.58
CA LEU A 190 -2.04 -8.43 7.44
C LEU A 190 -3.19 -9.40 7.17
N ILE A 191 -3.43 -9.79 5.92
CA ILE A 191 -4.40 -10.84 5.59
C ILE A 191 -4.01 -12.16 6.26
N LEU A 192 -2.72 -12.57 6.21
CA LEU A 192 -2.24 -13.78 6.88
C LEU A 192 -2.39 -13.73 8.40
N LEU A 193 -2.24 -12.56 9.01
CA LEU A 193 -2.38 -12.35 10.44
C LEU A 193 -3.84 -12.24 10.91
N PHE A 194 -4.80 -12.19 10.00
CA PHE A 194 -6.21 -11.98 10.34
C PHE A 194 -6.78 -13.01 11.33
N PRO A 195 -6.55 -14.34 11.19
CA PRO A 195 -7.02 -15.34 12.16
C PRO A 195 -6.50 -15.05 13.58
N PHE A 196 -5.25 -14.62 13.70
CA PHE A 196 -4.66 -14.26 15.01
C PHE A 196 -5.20 -12.94 15.56
N ALA A 197 -5.49 -11.98 14.68
CA ALA A 197 -6.16 -10.75 15.08
C ALA A 197 -7.56 -11.04 15.63
N LEU A 198 -8.34 -11.92 14.98
CA LEU A 198 -9.64 -12.38 15.48
C LEU A 198 -9.51 -13.08 16.84
N LEU A 199 -8.50 -13.94 16.99
CA LEU A 199 -8.23 -14.64 18.25
C LEU A 199 -8.01 -13.65 19.41
N SER A 200 -7.42 -12.50 19.17
CA SER A 200 -7.18 -11.49 20.20
C SER A 200 -8.46 -10.89 20.80
N LEU A 201 -9.61 -11.06 20.16
CA LEU A 201 -10.92 -10.62 20.68
C LEU A 201 -11.47 -11.51 21.80
N VAL A 202 -10.91 -12.69 22.03
CA VAL A 202 -11.35 -13.63 23.09
C VAL A 202 -11.26 -12.95 24.46
N THR A 203 -10.18 -12.24 24.75
CA THR A 203 -9.96 -11.57 26.03
C THR A 203 -9.96 -10.06 25.86
N THR A 204 -10.53 -9.35 26.84
CA THR A 204 -10.56 -7.88 26.86
C THR A 204 -9.15 -7.27 26.90
N SER A 205 -8.19 -7.96 27.56
CA SER A 205 -6.80 -7.52 27.66
C SER A 205 -6.04 -7.53 26.33
N THR A 206 -6.41 -8.41 25.39
CA THR A 206 -5.75 -8.53 24.07
C THR A 206 -6.54 -7.89 22.93
N SER A 207 -7.76 -7.43 23.17
CA SER A 207 -8.63 -6.84 22.14
C SER A 207 -8.04 -5.63 21.41
N TRP A 208 -7.06 -4.94 22.04
CA TRP A 208 -6.34 -3.83 21.43
C TRP A 208 -5.54 -4.28 20.17
N ILE A 209 -5.11 -5.54 20.10
CA ILE A 209 -4.39 -6.10 18.95
C ILE A 209 -5.31 -6.09 17.72
N PHE A 210 -6.56 -6.56 17.87
CA PHE A 210 -7.53 -6.52 16.76
C PHE A 210 -7.81 -5.08 16.32
N LYS A 211 -8.01 -4.16 17.27
CA LYS A 211 -8.27 -2.75 16.96
C LYS A 211 -7.10 -2.12 16.19
N SER A 212 -5.87 -2.43 16.60
CA SER A 212 -4.66 -1.95 15.93
C SER A 212 -4.53 -2.57 14.53
N TRP A 213 -4.77 -3.89 14.41
CA TRP A 213 -4.76 -4.60 13.13
C TRP A 213 -5.79 -4.02 12.16
N PHE A 214 -7.04 -3.86 12.61
CA PHE A 214 -8.13 -3.33 11.80
C PHE A 214 -7.84 -1.91 11.30
N ARG A 215 -7.36 -1.04 12.19
CA ARG A 215 -6.98 0.33 11.84
C ARG A 215 -5.86 0.34 10.79
N THR A 216 -4.85 -0.49 10.97
CA THR A 216 -3.71 -0.56 10.04
C THR A 216 -4.15 -1.12 8.68
N PHE A 217 -4.92 -2.19 8.68
CA PHE A 217 -5.44 -2.82 7.46
C PHE A 217 -6.32 -1.85 6.67
N PHE A 218 -7.27 -1.22 7.35
CA PHE A 218 -8.17 -0.24 6.74
C PHE A 218 -7.42 0.99 6.21
N SER A 219 -6.44 1.49 6.96
CA SER A 219 -5.59 2.61 6.53
C SER A 219 -4.85 2.30 5.24
N LEU A 220 -4.22 1.11 5.14
CA LEU A 220 -3.48 0.71 3.94
C LEU A 220 -4.39 0.53 2.71
N ILE A 221 -5.59 -0.01 2.89
CA ILE A 221 -6.53 -0.19 1.79
C ILE A 221 -7.11 1.17 1.36
N PHE A 222 -7.43 2.05 2.29
CA PHE A 222 -8.03 3.36 1.99
C PHE A 222 -7.12 4.28 1.16
N VAL A 223 -5.81 4.04 1.17
CA VAL A 223 -4.85 4.77 0.34
C VAL A 223 -5.22 4.72 -1.14
N GLN A 224 -5.73 3.59 -1.68
CA GLN A 224 -6.09 3.51 -3.10
C GLN A 224 -7.24 4.46 -3.48
N ILE A 225 -8.17 4.67 -2.57
CA ILE A 225 -9.27 5.64 -2.76
C ILE A 225 -8.70 7.06 -2.84
N PHE A 226 -7.78 7.39 -1.92
CA PHE A 226 -7.11 8.69 -1.94
C PHE A 226 -6.33 8.92 -3.25
N ILE A 227 -5.64 7.89 -3.75
CA ILE A 227 -4.90 7.97 -5.02
C ILE A 227 -5.85 8.29 -6.18
N ILE A 228 -7.01 7.65 -6.23
CA ILE A 228 -8.02 7.91 -7.28
C ILE A 228 -8.43 9.39 -7.25
N PHE A 229 -8.71 9.96 -6.07
CA PHE A 229 -9.04 11.38 -5.95
C PHE A 229 -7.91 12.28 -6.44
N VAL A 230 -6.66 11.97 -6.11
CA VAL A 230 -5.50 12.73 -6.58
C VAL A 230 -5.36 12.63 -8.09
N LEU A 231 -5.58 11.44 -8.70
CA LEU A 231 -5.54 11.27 -10.15
C LEU A 231 -6.70 12.00 -10.86
N ILE A 232 -7.91 11.95 -10.31
CA ILE A 232 -9.07 12.70 -10.84
C ILE A 232 -8.75 14.21 -10.83
N LEU A 233 -8.21 14.71 -9.73
CA LEU A 233 -7.84 16.11 -9.62
C LEU A 233 -6.78 16.47 -10.66
N LEU A 234 -5.75 15.64 -10.83
CA LEU A 234 -4.71 15.86 -11.82
C LEU A 234 -5.27 15.90 -13.24
N PHE A 235 -6.13 14.94 -13.61
CA PHE A 235 -6.71 14.90 -14.95
C PHE A 235 -7.75 15.98 -15.20
N SER A 236 -8.37 16.55 -14.16
CA SER A 236 -9.29 17.69 -14.26
C SER A 236 -8.56 19.02 -14.51
N LEU A 237 -7.30 19.12 -14.10
CA LEU A 237 -6.48 20.26 -14.44
C LEU A 237 -6.18 20.19 -15.95
N ASN A 238 -6.68 21.18 -16.74
CA ASN A 238 -6.32 21.33 -18.15
C ASN A 238 -4.85 21.74 -18.26
N ILE A 239 -3.96 20.76 -18.17
CA ILE A 239 -2.52 20.98 -18.15
C ILE A 239 -2.04 21.23 -19.57
N ASN A 240 -1.77 22.50 -19.90
CA ASN A 240 -0.99 22.86 -21.07
C ASN A 240 0.48 22.56 -20.80
N THR A 241 1.04 21.62 -21.56
CA THR A 241 2.43 21.16 -21.42
C THR A 241 3.48 22.24 -21.66
N SER A 242 3.10 23.39 -22.18
CA SER A 242 3.99 24.55 -22.40
C SER A 242 4.21 25.42 -21.17
N ASP A 243 3.35 25.32 -20.14
CA ASP A 243 3.42 26.18 -18.96
C ASP A 243 4.26 25.54 -17.85
N ILE A 244 5.25 26.27 -17.33
CA ILE A 244 6.11 25.84 -16.20
C ILE A 244 5.26 25.47 -14.98
N PHE A 245 4.16 26.19 -14.72
CA PHE A 245 3.26 25.90 -13.62
C PHE A 245 2.61 24.51 -13.76
N SER A 246 2.17 24.17 -14.96
CA SER A 246 1.61 22.84 -15.26
C SER A 246 2.64 21.74 -15.03
N GLN A 247 3.88 21.94 -15.44
CA GLN A 247 4.98 21.01 -15.26
C GLN A 247 5.26 20.75 -13.77
N ILE A 248 5.38 21.82 -12.99
CA ILE A 248 5.62 21.73 -11.54
C ILE A 248 4.44 21.07 -10.85
N SER A 249 3.20 21.37 -11.23
CA SER A 249 2.00 20.76 -10.66
C SER A 249 1.97 19.25 -10.89
N TYR A 250 2.39 18.79 -12.07
CA TYR A 250 2.47 17.38 -12.41
C TYR A 250 3.50 16.64 -11.53
N ILE A 251 4.69 17.20 -11.39
CA ILE A 251 5.74 16.65 -10.53
C ILE A 251 5.28 16.65 -9.07
N SER A 252 4.66 17.75 -8.62
CA SER A 252 4.13 17.86 -7.26
C SER A 252 3.08 16.79 -6.96
N THR A 253 2.28 16.40 -7.95
CA THR A 253 1.30 15.31 -7.81
C THR A 253 2.00 13.97 -7.53
N ILE A 254 3.11 13.65 -8.19
CA ILE A 254 3.89 12.44 -7.90
C ILE A 254 4.41 12.45 -6.45
N PHE A 255 4.84 13.60 -5.95
CA PHE A 255 5.26 13.72 -4.55
C PHE A 255 4.09 13.55 -3.57
N ILE A 256 2.90 14.10 -3.88
CA ILE A 256 1.68 13.89 -3.09
C ILE A 256 1.32 12.40 -3.07
N LEU A 257 1.36 11.74 -4.22
CA LEU A 257 1.10 10.31 -4.33
C LEU A 257 2.12 9.50 -3.50
N THR A 258 3.40 9.86 -3.53
CA THR A 258 4.43 9.20 -2.72
C THR A 258 4.15 9.36 -1.21
N LYS A 259 3.62 10.51 -0.78
CA LYS A 259 3.29 10.81 0.61
C LYS A 259 1.88 10.37 1.03
N SER A 260 1.08 9.82 0.13
CA SER A 260 -0.32 9.43 0.40
C SER A 260 -0.46 8.47 1.57
N ASN A 261 0.47 7.52 1.72
CA ASN A 261 0.49 6.59 2.84
C ASN A 261 0.64 7.31 4.19
N SER A 262 1.50 8.35 4.26
CA SER A 262 1.67 9.16 5.47
C SER A 262 0.41 9.96 5.80
N TYR A 263 -0.19 10.61 4.82
CA TYR A 263 -1.41 11.41 5.02
C TYR A 263 -2.57 10.56 5.53
N ILE A 264 -2.79 9.39 4.92
CA ILE A 264 -3.86 8.49 5.35
C ILE A 264 -3.56 7.90 6.75
N LYS A 265 -2.29 7.62 7.05
CA LYS A 265 -1.89 7.20 8.40
C LYS A 265 -2.20 8.26 9.45
N GLU A 266 -1.93 9.52 9.18
CA GLU A 266 -2.22 10.63 10.10
C GLU A 266 -3.72 10.79 10.33
N LEU A 267 -4.54 10.58 9.29
CA LEU A 267 -5.99 10.68 9.37
C LEU A 267 -6.64 9.48 10.10
N LEU A 268 -6.24 8.26 9.76
CA LEU A 268 -6.90 7.04 10.23
C LEU A 268 -6.11 6.30 11.31
N GLY A 269 -4.84 6.60 11.47
CA GLY A 269 -3.87 5.81 12.20
C GLY A 269 -3.46 4.55 11.41
N GLY A 270 -2.23 4.10 11.54
CA GLY A 270 -1.73 2.94 10.82
C GLY A 270 -0.20 2.95 10.71
N ILE A 271 0.35 2.09 9.84
CA ILE A 271 1.77 1.97 9.57
C ILE A 271 2.11 2.78 8.31
N SER A 272 3.11 3.69 8.39
CA SER A 272 3.64 4.36 7.21
C SER A 272 4.51 3.41 6.40
N THR A 273 4.33 3.41 5.09
CA THR A 273 5.17 2.68 4.14
C THR A 273 6.15 3.60 3.41
N ASP A 274 6.21 4.88 3.82
CA ASP A 274 7.14 5.82 3.23
C ASP A 274 8.58 5.43 3.53
N LEU A 275 9.40 5.42 2.49
CA LEU A 275 10.84 5.29 2.62
C LEU A 275 11.40 6.60 3.20
N ASN A 276 11.51 6.68 4.51
CA ASN A 276 12.26 7.75 5.14
C ASN A 276 13.76 7.53 4.89
N TYR A 277 14.28 8.09 3.82
CA TYR A 277 15.72 8.25 3.64
C TYR A 277 16.22 9.28 4.65
N ASN A 278 16.42 8.87 5.88
CA ASN A 278 17.16 9.66 6.86
C ASN A 278 18.65 9.64 6.45
N ILE A 279 18.99 10.44 5.45
CA ILE A 279 20.38 10.70 5.03
C ILE A 279 21.23 11.18 6.22
N LEU A 280 20.61 11.76 7.23
CA LEU A 280 21.28 12.21 8.45
C LEU A 280 21.79 11.04 9.35
N ASN A 281 21.23 9.84 9.25
CA ASN A 281 21.69 8.69 10.02
C ASN A 281 22.94 8.04 9.41
N PHE A 282 23.22 8.23 8.13
CA PHE A 282 24.49 7.76 7.53
C PHE A 282 25.71 8.46 8.13
N LYS A 283 25.57 9.70 8.58
CA LYS A 283 26.67 10.45 9.20
C LYS A 283 27.08 9.90 10.58
N ASN A 284 26.21 9.15 11.25
CA ASN A 284 26.48 8.54 12.55
C ASN A 284 27.08 7.13 12.47
N LEU A 285 27.08 6.49 11.27
CA LEU A 285 27.69 5.18 11.06
C LEU A 285 29.20 5.27 10.73
N PHE A 286 29.71 6.49 10.50
CA PHE A 286 31.14 6.74 10.18
C PHE A 286 31.83 7.60 11.27
N LYS A 287 31.29 7.61 12.48
CA LYS A 287 31.93 8.17 13.68
C LYS A 287 32.37 6.98 14.61
#